data_394637a0055c49ac035359d4f76db120
#
_entry.id   394637a0055c49ac035359d4f76db120
#
_cell.length_a   1.000
_cell.length_b   1.000
_cell.length_c   1.000
_cell.angle_alpha   90.00
_cell.angle_beta   90.00
_cell.angle_gamma   90.00
#
_symmetry.space_group_name_H-M   'P 1'
#
loop_
_entity.id
_entity.type
_entity.pdbx_description
1 polymer ?
#
loop_
_entity_poly.entity_id
_entity_poly.type
_entity_poly.pdbx_seq_one_letter_code
_entity_poly.pdbx_strand_id
1 'polypeptide(L)'
;MIKERKTVMKKYYLQVTIDSNLDASTKAVQDCNKILHQNGYEPFEINLYKSGNKYIKKVHNFLAFNHLNKIDEGALLVVPHPLYVNKKYIDILEKVKQKKHIKLAFLIHDLDSLRKLFLNAQDDFEYMDHKMYDISDYIIAHNDCMIDYLVTQGVNREKIHNLHIFDYLCESNNTIKFDRSVSIAGNLDEKKSNYLAKLKDIKAVHFDLYGVRLNEDILASNITY
;
A
#
# COMPACT_ATOMS: atom_id res chain seq x y z
N MET A 1 16.01 -4.97 -46.05
CA MET A 1 16.13 -4.23 -44.76
C MET A 1 14.87 -4.47 -43.96
N ILE A 2 14.92 -5.38 -42.99
CA ILE A 2 13.81 -5.64 -42.08
C ILE A 2 13.89 -4.53 -41.04
N LYS A 3 12.91 -3.61 -41.01
CA LYS A 3 12.77 -2.63 -39.94
C LYS A 3 12.40 -3.41 -38.65
N GLU A 4 13.36 -3.56 -37.75
CA GLU A 4 13.06 -3.97 -36.38
C GLU A 4 12.02 -2.98 -35.84
N ARG A 5 10.79 -3.44 -35.67
CA ARG A 5 9.80 -2.72 -34.87
C ARG A 5 10.30 -2.76 -33.42
N LYS A 6 10.86 -1.66 -32.92
CA LYS A 6 11.05 -1.48 -31.46
C LYS A 6 9.69 -1.67 -30.79
N THR A 7 9.46 -2.84 -30.24
CA THR A 7 8.26 -3.10 -29.44
C THR A 7 8.34 -2.19 -28.22
N VAL A 8 7.45 -1.21 -28.15
CA VAL A 8 7.36 -0.33 -26.97
C VAL A 8 6.95 -1.18 -25.79
N MET A 9 7.74 -1.18 -24.73
CA MET A 9 7.46 -1.91 -23.51
C MET A 9 6.14 -1.41 -22.89
N LYS A 10 5.17 -2.30 -22.76
CA LYS A 10 3.92 -1.98 -22.06
C LYS A 10 4.15 -1.83 -20.56
N LYS A 11 3.45 -0.90 -19.95
CA LYS A 11 3.58 -0.53 -18.55
C LYS A 11 2.24 -0.66 -17.86
N TYR A 12 2.21 -1.41 -16.76
CA TYR A 12 1.02 -1.67 -15.97
C TYR A 12 1.23 -1.30 -14.51
N TYR A 13 0.16 -0.96 -13.82
CA TYR A 13 0.10 -0.97 -12.35
C TYR A 13 -0.97 -1.96 -11.89
N LEU A 14 -0.65 -2.71 -10.83
CA LEU A 14 -1.56 -3.68 -10.27
C LEU A 14 -2.64 -2.97 -9.44
N GLN A 15 -3.88 -3.07 -9.90
CA GLN A 15 -5.05 -2.55 -9.20
C GLN A 15 -5.84 -3.72 -8.59
N VAL A 16 -5.73 -3.86 -7.27
CA VAL A 16 -6.50 -4.88 -6.54
C VAL A 16 -7.74 -4.22 -5.97
N THR A 17 -8.91 -4.62 -6.47
CA THR A 17 -10.19 -4.21 -5.90
C THR A 17 -10.61 -5.24 -4.87
N ILE A 18 -10.77 -4.80 -3.63
CA ILE A 18 -11.29 -5.61 -2.54
C ILE A 18 -12.59 -4.98 -2.09
N ASP A 19 -13.63 -5.79 -1.98
CA ASP A 19 -14.93 -5.35 -1.46
C ASP A 19 -14.78 -4.94 0.02
N SER A 20 -14.40 -3.67 0.26
CA SER A 20 -14.19 -3.11 1.59
C SER A 20 -14.27 -1.58 1.59
N ASN A 21 -14.56 -1.02 2.77
CA ASN A 21 -14.61 0.42 2.99
C ASN A 21 -13.26 1.10 2.70
N LEU A 22 -13.33 2.34 2.23
CA LEU A 22 -12.18 3.21 2.04
C LEU A 22 -11.51 3.51 3.38
N ASP A 23 -10.21 3.31 3.45
CA ASP A 23 -9.37 3.71 4.56
C ASP A 23 -8.15 4.50 4.05
N ALA A 24 -7.33 5.03 4.95
CA ALA A 24 -6.18 5.85 4.59
C ALA A 24 -5.15 5.08 3.72
N SER A 25 -4.99 3.78 3.94
CA SER A 25 -4.08 2.95 3.15
C SER A 25 -4.57 2.78 1.71
N THR A 26 -5.87 2.66 1.53
CA THR A 26 -6.52 2.60 0.22
C THR A 26 -6.31 3.89 -0.57
N LYS A 27 -6.42 5.06 0.09
CA LYS A 27 -6.23 6.36 -0.57
C LYS A 27 -4.81 6.51 -1.15
N ALA A 28 -3.78 6.16 -0.39
CA ALA A 28 -2.39 6.24 -0.86
C ALA A 28 -2.17 5.42 -2.14
N VAL A 29 -2.68 4.18 -2.17
CA VAL A 29 -2.60 3.32 -3.35
C VAL A 29 -3.38 3.91 -4.52
N GLN A 30 -4.59 4.43 -4.29
CA GLN A 30 -5.41 5.04 -5.34
C GLN A 30 -4.77 6.28 -5.95
N ASP A 31 -4.16 7.15 -5.13
CA ASP A 31 -3.48 8.35 -5.62
C ASP A 31 -2.24 7.98 -6.43
N CYS A 32 -1.44 7.01 -5.98
CA CYS A 32 -0.32 6.48 -6.77
C CYS A 32 -0.80 5.89 -8.10
N ASN A 33 -1.88 5.12 -8.11
CA ASN A 33 -2.47 4.56 -9.32
C ASN A 33 -2.93 5.65 -10.29
N LYS A 34 -3.54 6.73 -9.78
CA LYS A 34 -3.95 7.90 -10.58
C LYS A 34 -2.74 8.57 -11.24
N ILE A 35 -1.66 8.76 -10.49
CA ILE A 35 -0.40 9.34 -11.00
C ILE A 35 0.22 8.42 -12.05
N LEU A 36 0.27 7.11 -11.81
CA LEU A 36 0.79 6.13 -12.78
C LEU A 36 -0.04 6.16 -14.07
N HIS A 37 -1.37 6.20 -13.96
CA HIS A 37 -2.26 6.31 -15.12
C HIS A 37 -1.99 7.58 -15.95
N GLN A 38 -1.84 8.72 -15.30
CA GLN A 38 -1.50 9.99 -15.95
C GLN A 38 -0.13 9.94 -16.65
N ASN A 39 0.76 9.06 -16.24
CA ASN A 39 2.08 8.82 -16.84
C ASN A 39 2.10 7.65 -17.83
N GLY A 40 0.93 7.25 -18.33
CA GLY A 40 0.80 6.26 -19.42
C GLY A 40 0.95 4.81 -18.99
N TYR A 41 0.76 4.50 -17.70
CA TYR A 41 0.59 3.13 -17.24
C TYR A 41 -0.88 2.72 -17.33
N GLU A 42 -1.14 1.48 -17.72
CA GLU A 42 -2.49 0.93 -17.78
C GLU A 42 -2.82 0.14 -16.51
N PRO A 43 -4.08 0.14 -16.01
CA PRO A 43 -4.46 -0.69 -14.90
C PRO A 43 -4.45 -2.17 -15.29
N PHE A 44 -3.84 -3.00 -14.45
CA PHE A 44 -4.02 -4.45 -14.49
C PHE A 44 -4.90 -4.85 -13.32
N GLU A 45 -6.18 -5.08 -13.59
CA GLU A 45 -7.19 -5.23 -12.54
C GLU A 45 -7.30 -6.67 -12.03
N ILE A 46 -7.34 -6.81 -10.71
CA ILE A 46 -7.64 -8.07 -10.01
C ILE A 46 -8.74 -7.81 -8.99
N ASN A 47 -9.87 -8.46 -9.19
CA ASN A 47 -11.03 -8.36 -8.29
C ASN A 47 -11.03 -9.50 -7.28
N LEU A 48 -10.98 -9.19 -5.99
CA LEU A 48 -10.96 -10.16 -4.90
C LEU A 48 -12.24 -10.05 -4.06
N TYR A 49 -12.69 -11.20 -3.53
CA TYR A 49 -13.80 -11.25 -2.60
C TYR A 49 -13.33 -11.39 -1.16
N LYS A 50 -13.80 -10.52 -0.25
CA LYS A 50 -13.63 -10.65 1.21
C LYS A 50 -14.79 -11.36 1.89
N SER A 51 -16.02 -11.22 1.35
CA SER A 51 -17.25 -11.77 1.90
C SER A 51 -17.64 -13.12 1.28
N GLY A 52 -18.50 -13.87 1.96
CA GLY A 52 -19.08 -15.11 1.45
C GLY A 52 -18.40 -16.40 1.93
N ASN A 53 -18.79 -17.52 1.33
CA ASN A 53 -18.32 -18.85 1.69
C ASN A 53 -16.81 -18.98 1.52
N LYS A 54 -16.11 -19.49 2.56
CA LYS A 54 -14.64 -19.60 2.61
C LYS A 54 -14.04 -20.35 1.41
N TYR A 55 -14.68 -21.40 0.94
CA TYR A 55 -14.18 -22.22 -0.17
C TYR A 55 -14.37 -21.50 -1.52
N ILE A 56 -15.53 -20.92 -1.75
CA ILE A 56 -15.84 -20.16 -2.97
C ILE A 56 -14.86 -18.98 -3.06
N LYS A 57 -14.68 -18.23 -1.97
CA LYS A 57 -13.72 -17.13 -1.90
C LYS A 57 -12.29 -17.57 -2.24
N LYS A 58 -11.82 -18.72 -1.69
CA LYS A 58 -10.47 -19.22 -1.95
C LYS A 58 -10.27 -19.56 -3.43
N VAL A 59 -11.24 -20.25 -4.05
CA VAL A 59 -11.18 -20.60 -5.47
C VAL A 59 -11.23 -19.35 -6.34
N HIS A 60 -12.17 -18.43 -6.05
CA HIS A 60 -12.31 -17.20 -6.82
C HIS A 60 -11.02 -16.35 -6.77
N ASN A 61 -10.48 -16.13 -5.58
CA ASN A 61 -9.26 -15.31 -5.43
C ASN A 61 -8.05 -15.98 -6.10
N PHE A 62 -7.96 -17.31 -6.07
CA PHE A 62 -6.93 -18.04 -6.81
C PHE A 62 -7.07 -17.82 -8.33
N LEU A 63 -8.29 -17.92 -8.87
CA LEU A 63 -8.55 -17.67 -10.29
C LEU A 63 -8.31 -16.21 -10.67
N ALA A 64 -8.65 -15.27 -9.79
CA ALA A 64 -8.39 -13.85 -10.00
C ALA A 64 -6.89 -13.56 -10.13
N PHE A 65 -6.04 -14.13 -9.28
CA PHE A 65 -4.59 -13.99 -9.42
C PHE A 65 -4.02 -14.70 -10.65
N ASN A 66 -4.61 -15.82 -11.09
CA ASN A 66 -4.22 -16.45 -12.33
C ASN A 66 -4.45 -15.57 -13.56
N HIS A 67 -5.29 -14.53 -13.44
CA HIS A 67 -5.46 -13.53 -14.49
C HIS A 67 -4.14 -12.83 -14.86
N LEU A 68 -3.19 -12.72 -13.92
CA LEU A 68 -1.84 -12.20 -14.19
C LEU A 68 -1.12 -12.90 -15.34
N ASN A 69 -1.47 -14.15 -15.65
CA ASN A 69 -0.92 -14.85 -16.83
C ASN A 69 -1.30 -14.20 -18.18
N LYS A 70 -2.28 -13.28 -18.20
CA LYS A 70 -2.69 -12.54 -19.39
C LYS A 70 -1.86 -11.28 -19.65
N ILE A 71 -0.97 -10.92 -18.72
CA ILE A 71 -0.08 -9.77 -18.91
C ILE A 71 0.79 -9.95 -20.16
N ASP A 72 1.10 -8.87 -20.83
CA ASP A 72 1.95 -8.90 -22.01
C ASP A 72 3.39 -9.33 -21.66
N GLU A 73 4.01 -10.07 -22.57
CA GLU A 73 5.39 -10.50 -22.43
C GLU A 73 6.34 -9.28 -22.44
N GLY A 74 7.33 -9.30 -21.55
CA GLY A 74 8.30 -8.20 -21.41
C GLY A 74 7.73 -6.90 -20.83
N ALA A 75 6.50 -6.89 -20.33
CA ALA A 75 5.91 -5.70 -19.71
C ALA A 75 6.59 -5.30 -18.39
N LEU A 76 6.41 -4.05 -17.98
CA LEU A 76 6.70 -3.57 -16.65
C LEU A 76 5.39 -3.56 -15.83
N LEU A 77 5.40 -4.20 -14.66
CA LEU A 77 4.28 -4.18 -13.72
C LEU A 77 4.72 -3.51 -12.41
N VAL A 78 4.04 -2.42 -12.05
CA VAL A 78 4.17 -1.77 -10.73
C VAL A 78 3.19 -2.44 -9.77
N VAL A 79 3.71 -2.92 -8.64
CA VAL A 79 2.95 -3.66 -7.62
C VAL A 79 3.00 -2.88 -6.30
N PRO A 80 1.84 -2.43 -5.75
CA PRO A 80 1.83 -1.86 -4.42
C PRO A 80 2.14 -2.94 -3.37
N HIS A 81 2.93 -2.62 -2.36
CA HIS A 81 3.28 -3.53 -1.28
C HIS A 81 3.04 -2.86 0.07
N PRO A 82 2.36 -3.52 1.01
CA PRO A 82 1.75 -4.85 0.92
C PRO A 82 0.39 -4.84 0.21
N LEU A 83 0.00 -5.98 -0.34
CA LEU A 83 -1.31 -6.15 -0.96
C LEU A 83 -2.42 -6.62 0.01
N TYR A 84 -2.10 -6.86 1.28
CA TYR A 84 -3.02 -7.37 2.33
C TYR A 84 -3.84 -8.60 1.91
N VAL A 85 -3.24 -9.48 1.11
CA VAL A 85 -3.84 -10.70 0.59
C VAL A 85 -3.05 -11.94 1.06
N ASN A 86 -3.53 -13.13 0.75
CA ASN A 86 -2.84 -14.36 1.09
C ASN A 86 -1.45 -14.42 0.44
N LYS A 87 -0.42 -14.88 1.18
CA LYS A 87 0.98 -14.98 0.71
C LYS A 87 1.18 -15.65 -0.65
N LYS A 88 0.25 -16.50 -1.08
CA LYS A 88 0.34 -17.19 -2.37
C LYS A 88 0.38 -16.27 -3.59
N TYR A 89 -0.04 -15.01 -3.45
CA TYR A 89 0.00 -14.08 -4.58
C TYR A 89 1.44 -13.80 -5.03
N ILE A 90 2.38 -13.74 -4.09
CA ILE A 90 3.77 -13.44 -4.41
C ILE A 90 4.42 -14.59 -5.20
N ASP A 91 4.04 -15.83 -4.90
CA ASP A 91 4.48 -17.00 -5.66
C ASP A 91 3.90 -17.02 -7.09
N ILE A 92 2.69 -16.52 -7.26
CA ILE A 92 2.07 -16.37 -8.59
C ILE A 92 2.80 -15.30 -9.38
N LEU A 93 3.11 -14.15 -8.77
CA LEU A 93 3.90 -13.09 -9.41
C LEU A 93 5.26 -13.59 -9.88
N GLU A 94 5.97 -14.36 -9.05
CA GLU A 94 7.25 -14.97 -9.43
C GLU A 94 7.12 -15.86 -10.67
N LYS A 95 6.13 -16.77 -10.67
CA LYS A 95 5.88 -17.66 -11.81
C LYS A 95 5.53 -16.89 -13.08
N VAL A 96 4.72 -15.85 -12.96
CA VAL A 96 4.35 -14.99 -14.10
C VAL A 96 5.56 -14.22 -14.59
N LYS A 97 6.40 -13.68 -13.69
CA LYS A 97 7.65 -13.02 -14.05
C LYS A 97 8.54 -13.93 -14.89
N GLN A 98 8.77 -15.16 -14.42
CA GLN A 98 9.61 -16.13 -15.12
C GLN A 98 9.03 -16.52 -16.50
N LYS A 99 7.72 -16.79 -16.55
CA LYS A 99 7.04 -17.25 -17.74
C LYS A 99 6.89 -16.18 -18.82
N LYS A 100 6.66 -14.93 -18.41
CA LYS A 100 6.34 -13.79 -19.29
C LYS A 100 7.48 -12.80 -19.42
N HIS A 101 8.61 -13.06 -18.78
CA HIS A 101 9.80 -12.19 -18.79
C HIS A 101 9.49 -10.73 -18.41
N ILE A 102 8.47 -10.51 -17.57
CA ILE A 102 8.09 -9.17 -17.14
C ILE A 102 9.10 -8.61 -16.13
N LYS A 103 9.13 -7.27 -16.04
CA LYS A 103 9.83 -6.55 -14.99
C LYS A 103 8.86 -6.21 -13.86
N LEU A 104 9.30 -6.40 -12.62
CA LEU A 104 8.52 -6.07 -11.43
C LEU A 104 9.12 -4.87 -10.70
N ALA A 105 8.32 -3.81 -10.53
CA ALA A 105 8.62 -2.68 -9.68
C ALA A 105 7.69 -2.68 -8.46
N PHE A 106 8.22 -2.86 -7.26
CA PHE A 106 7.41 -2.80 -6.05
C PHE A 106 7.43 -1.39 -5.47
N LEU A 107 6.24 -0.81 -5.30
CA LEU A 107 6.03 0.46 -4.60
C LEU A 107 5.67 0.14 -3.15
N ILE A 108 6.62 0.35 -2.25
CA ILE A 108 6.44 0.03 -0.84
C ILE A 108 5.63 1.15 -0.18
N HIS A 109 4.45 0.83 0.33
CA HIS A 109 3.67 1.70 1.22
C HIS A 109 3.99 1.41 2.68
N ASP A 110 4.27 0.13 3.00
CA ASP A 110 4.60 -0.34 4.34
C ASP A 110 5.31 -1.70 4.26
N LEU A 111 6.00 -2.10 5.33
CA LEU A 111 6.56 -3.42 5.49
C LEU A 111 5.86 -4.09 6.68
N ASP A 112 4.98 -5.06 6.38
CA ASP A 112 4.14 -5.69 7.39
C ASP A 112 4.95 -6.47 8.43
N SER A 113 6.12 -7.01 8.05
CA SER A 113 7.06 -7.66 8.98
C SER A 113 7.54 -6.72 10.09
N LEU A 114 7.65 -5.41 9.83
CA LEU A 114 8.08 -4.42 10.81
C LEU A 114 6.94 -3.95 11.72
N ARG A 115 5.70 -4.04 11.28
CA ARG A 115 4.54 -3.53 12.03
C ARG A 115 4.21 -4.34 13.27
N LYS A 116 4.57 -5.64 13.32
CA LYS A 116 4.30 -6.57 14.44
C LYS A 116 2.85 -6.57 14.94
N LEU A 117 1.90 -6.22 14.06
CA LEU A 117 0.48 -6.05 14.41
C LEU A 117 -0.23 -7.39 14.61
N PHE A 118 0.27 -8.46 14.01
CA PHE A 118 -0.35 -9.77 13.99
C PHE A 118 0.71 -10.85 14.24
N LEU A 119 1.05 -11.07 15.50
CA LEU A 119 2.09 -12.04 15.90
C LEU A 119 1.88 -13.44 15.30
N ASN A 120 0.63 -13.86 15.11
CA ASN A 120 0.30 -15.17 14.52
C ASN A 120 0.50 -15.25 12.99
N ALA A 121 0.79 -14.15 12.32
CA ALA A 121 1.02 -14.08 10.88
C ALA A 121 2.40 -13.50 10.54
N GLN A 122 3.29 -13.35 11.52
CA GLN A 122 4.60 -12.74 11.35
C GLN A 122 5.43 -13.49 10.30
N ASP A 123 5.47 -14.82 10.35
CA ASP A 123 6.21 -15.65 9.38
C ASP A 123 5.70 -15.45 7.95
N ASP A 124 4.39 -15.26 7.77
CA ASP A 124 3.80 -15.00 6.45
C ASP A 124 4.18 -13.61 5.93
N PHE A 125 4.27 -12.61 6.80
CA PHE A 125 4.70 -11.25 6.43
C PHE A 125 6.18 -11.21 6.09
N GLU A 126 7.03 -11.82 6.90
CA GLU A 126 8.46 -11.94 6.63
C GLU A 126 8.70 -12.68 5.31
N TYR A 127 7.99 -13.78 5.07
CA TYR A 127 8.06 -14.50 3.81
C TYR A 127 7.71 -13.60 2.60
N MET A 128 6.62 -12.82 2.70
CA MET A 128 6.18 -11.95 1.61
C MET A 128 7.17 -10.83 1.34
N ASP A 129 7.71 -10.20 2.39
CA ASP A 129 8.68 -9.13 2.26
C ASP A 129 9.98 -9.65 1.63
N HIS A 130 10.55 -10.76 2.15
CA HIS A 130 11.77 -11.35 1.57
C HIS A 130 11.56 -11.82 0.12
N LYS A 131 10.43 -12.45 -0.16
CA LYS A 131 10.12 -12.89 -1.52
C LYS A 131 9.99 -11.70 -2.48
N MET A 132 9.39 -10.60 -2.01
CA MET A 132 9.33 -9.35 -2.79
C MET A 132 10.74 -8.83 -3.09
N TYR A 133 11.67 -8.84 -2.11
CA TYR A 133 13.06 -8.43 -2.33
C TYR A 133 13.73 -9.28 -3.42
N ASP A 134 13.53 -10.59 -3.40
CA ASP A 134 14.15 -11.53 -4.34
C ASP A 134 13.65 -11.33 -5.78
N ILE A 135 12.33 -11.20 -5.94
CA ILE A 135 11.72 -11.16 -7.28
C ILE A 135 11.67 -9.78 -7.91
N SER A 136 11.96 -8.71 -7.15
CA SER A 136 11.92 -7.34 -7.67
C SER A 136 13.06 -7.06 -8.67
N ASP A 137 12.73 -6.34 -9.74
CA ASP A 137 13.73 -5.65 -10.58
C ASP A 137 13.96 -4.23 -10.08
N TYR A 138 12.92 -3.60 -9.52
CA TYR A 138 12.96 -2.26 -8.93
C TYR A 138 12.17 -2.23 -7.64
N ILE A 139 12.65 -1.47 -6.67
CA ILE A 139 11.95 -1.17 -5.41
C ILE A 139 11.88 0.33 -5.26
N ILE A 140 10.68 0.85 -5.00
CA ILE A 140 10.43 2.27 -4.76
C ILE A 140 10.17 2.42 -3.27
N ALA A 141 11.08 3.08 -2.58
CA ALA A 141 11.07 3.32 -1.14
C ALA A 141 10.87 4.82 -0.83
N HIS A 142 10.41 5.16 0.38
CA HIS A 142 9.99 6.52 0.71
C HIS A 142 11.08 7.41 1.31
N ASN A 143 12.10 6.80 1.95
CA ASN A 143 13.13 7.56 2.66
C ASN A 143 14.41 6.74 2.84
N ASP A 144 15.46 7.42 3.26
CA ASP A 144 16.79 6.81 3.42
C ASP A 144 16.79 5.73 4.51
N CYS A 145 16.05 5.90 5.61
CA CYS A 145 15.95 4.87 6.66
C CYS A 145 15.37 3.55 6.12
N MET A 146 14.35 3.63 5.27
CA MET A 146 13.79 2.44 4.62
C MET A 146 14.80 1.82 3.64
N ILE A 147 15.51 2.64 2.89
CA ILE A 147 16.56 2.18 1.97
C ILE A 147 17.66 1.45 2.74
N ASP A 148 18.16 2.03 3.82
CA ASP A 148 19.19 1.44 4.65
C ASP A 148 18.72 0.10 5.23
N TYR A 149 17.48 0.06 5.71
CA TYR A 149 16.88 -1.20 6.16
C TYR A 149 16.87 -2.26 5.06
N LEU A 150 16.37 -1.96 3.87
CA LEU A 150 16.33 -2.89 2.74
C LEU A 150 17.73 -3.41 2.37
N VAL A 151 18.74 -2.54 2.40
CA VAL A 151 20.14 -2.93 2.17
C VAL A 151 20.62 -3.89 3.25
N THR A 152 20.27 -3.69 4.53
CA THR A 152 20.61 -4.64 5.60
C THR A 152 19.91 -5.99 5.43
N GLN A 153 18.78 -6.03 4.73
CA GLN A 153 18.09 -7.28 4.35
C GLN A 153 18.67 -7.94 3.09
N GLY A 154 19.79 -7.42 2.56
CA GLY A 154 20.50 -8.00 1.40
C GLY A 154 20.00 -7.51 0.04
N VAL A 155 19.11 -6.53 -0.01
CA VAL A 155 18.65 -5.96 -1.29
C VAL A 155 19.77 -5.14 -1.93
N ASN A 156 20.06 -5.40 -3.22
CA ASN A 156 21.01 -4.60 -3.96
C ASN A 156 20.54 -3.14 -4.04
N ARG A 157 21.38 -2.21 -3.57
CA ARG A 157 21.11 -0.76 -3.54
C ARG A 157 20.72 -0.20 -4.91
N GLU A 158 21.25 -0.74 -5.99
CA GLU A 158 20.97 -0.28 -7.35
C GLU A 158 19.52 -0.52 -7.80
N LYS A 159 18.82 -1.48 -7.18
CA LYS A 159 17.40 -1.73 -7.44
C LYS A 159 16.48 -0.74 -6.72
N ILE A 160 17.00 -0.01 -5.71
CA ILE A 160 16.19 0.79 -4.80
C ILE A 160 16.21 2.25 -5.26
N HIS A 161 15.02 2.78 -5.49
CA HIS A 161 14.79 4.17 -5.86
C HIS A 161 14.10 4.91 -4.71
N ASN A 162 14.67 6.06 -4.30
CA ASN A 162 14.05 6.89 -3.28
C ASN A 162 12.97 7.77 -3.90
N LEU A 163 11.73 7.58 -3.49
CA LEU A 163 10.61 8.43 -3.87
C LEU A 163 10.53 9.70 -3.00
N HIS A 164 11.25 9.70 -1.87
CA HIS A 164 11.10 10.62 -0.76
C HIS A 164 9.72 10.46 -0.12
N ILE A 165 8.88 11.49 -0.13
CA ILE A 165 7.50 11.43 0.35
C ILE A 165 6.56 11.61 -0.84
N PHE A 166 5.45 10.89 -0.88
CA PHE A 166 4.40 11.16 -1.86
C PHE A 166 3.28 11.97 -1.22
N ASP A 167 2.75 12.92 -1.99
CA ASP A 167 1.62 13.74 -1.59
C ASP A 167 0.30 13.02 -1.84
N TYR A 168 -0.70 13.32 -1.02
CA TYR A 168 -2.07 12.97 -1.33
C TYR A 168 -2.64 13.94 -2.37
N LEU A 169 -3.31 13.40 -3.38
CA LEU A 169 -4.04 14.22 -4.35
C LEU A 169 -5.23 14.86 -3.65
N CYS A 170 -5.26 16.19 -3.64
CA CYS A 170 -6.33 16.98 -3.06
C CYS A 170 -6.92 17.90 -4.11
N GLU A 171 -8.25 17.90 -4.26
CA GLU A 171 -8.97 18.76 -5.19
C GLU A 171 -9.48 20.07 -4.51
N SER A 172 -9.17 20.24 -3.22
CA SER A 172 -9.69 21.34 -2.42
C SER A 172 -8.90 22.63 -2.65
N ASN A 173 -9.59 23.67 -3.12
CA ASN A 173 -9.10 25.05 -3.17
C ASN A 173 -9.57 25.88 -1.95
N ASN A 174 -9.94 25.23 -0.85
CA ASN A 174 -10.45 25.91 0.33
C ASN A 174 -9.34 26.71 1.00
N THR A 175 -9.61 27.98 1.25
CA THR A 175 -8.75 28.82 2.08
C THR A 175 -8.79 28.28 3.50
N ILE A 176 -7.70 27.69 3.94
CA ILE A 176 -7.58 27.16 5.32
C ILE A 176 -7.55 28.36 6.26
N LYS A 177 -8.54 28.45 7.15
CA LYS A 177 -8.49 29.38 8.28
C LYS A 177 -7.76 28.65 9.42
N PHE A 178 -6.62 29.19 9.78
CA PHE A 178 -5.92 28.72 10.96
C PHE A 178 -6.67 29.25 12.21
N ASP A 179 -7.18 28.33 12.99
CA ASP A 179 -7.64 28.61 14.36
C ASP A 179 -6.60 28.07 15.36
N ARG A 180 -6.89 28.18 16.64
CA ARG A 180 -5.99 27.65 17.70
C ARG A 180 -6.30 26.20 18.07
N SER A 181 -6.87 25.42 17.14
CA SER A 181 -7.13 24.02 17.36
C SER A 181 -6.01 23.13 16.83
N VAL A 182 -5.92 21.93 17.37
CA VAL A 182 -5.01 20.87 16.90
C VAL A 182 -5.85 19.72 16.41
N SER A 183 -5.74 19.43 15.10
CA SER A 183 -6.42 18.29 14.50
C SER A 183 -5.61 17.00 14.70
N ILE A 184 -6.27 15.96 15.18
CA ILE A 184 -5.72 14.61 15.33
C ILE A 184 -6.58 13.66 14.51
N ALA A 185 -5.98 13.04 13.48
CA ALA A 185 -6.70 12.17 12.58
C ALA A 185 -6.12 10.75 12.57
N GLY A 186 -7.00 9.72 12.53
CA GLY A 186 -6.55 8.35 12.36
C GLY A 186 -7.38 7.30 13.08
N ASN A 187 -6.73 6.19 13.47
CA ASN A 187 -7.34 5.18 14.31
C ASN A 187 -7.17 5.58 15.79
N LEU A 188 -8.27 5.97 16.40
CA LEU A 188 -8.33 6.50 17.77
C LEU A 188 -8.51 5.41 18.83
N ASP A 189 -8.34 4.13 18.47
CA ASP A 189 -8.36 3.00 19.40
C ASP A 189 -7.33 3.20 20.55
N GLU A 190 -7.74 3.00 21.77
CA GLU A 190 -6.92 3.22 22.97
C GLU A 190 -5.58 2.49 22.94
N LYS A 191 -5.52 1.29 22.34
CA LYS A 191 -4.28 0.52 22.20
C LYS A 191 -3.23 1.21 21.32
N LYS A 192 -3.67 2.08 20.41
CA LYS A 192 -2.79 2.82 19.50
C LYS A 192 -2.61 4.28 19.88
N SER A 193 -3.59 4.83 20.59
CA SER A 193 -3.73 6.26 20.84
C SER A 193 -4.01 6.57 22.31
N ASN A 194 -3.34 5.84 23.22
CA ASN A 194 -3.54 5.99 24.68
C ASN A 194 -3.22 7.40 25.21
N TYR A 195 -2.44 8.19 24.47
CA TYR A 195 -2.14 9.58 24.79
C TYR A 195 -3.38 10.49 24.73
N LEU A 196 -4.42 10.11 23.98
CA LEU A 196 -5.64 10.90 23.82
C LEU A 196 -6.33 11.17 25.19
N ALA A 197 -6.26 10.23 26.11
CA ALA A 197 -6.83 10.40 27.46
C ALA A 197 -6.19 11.56 28.25
N LYS A 198 -4.98 11.99 27.88
CA LYS A 198 -4.26 13.10 28.52
C LYS A 198 -4.62 14.46 27.93
N LEU A 199 -5.26 14.51 26.74
CA LEU A 199 -5.58 15.77 26.06
C LEU A 199 -6.56 16.62 26.85
N LYS A 200 -7.47 15.99 27.59
CA LYS A 200 -8.44 16.69 28.44
C LYS A 200 -7.79 17.57 29.51
N ASP A 201 -6.52 17.32 29.87
CA ASP A 201 -5.77 18.06 30.85
C ASP A 201 -5.09 19.32 30.28
N ILE A 202 -5.01 19.44 28.96
CA ILE A 202 -4.37 20.55 28.26
C ILE A 202 -5.42 21.60 27.89
N LYS A 203 -5.77 22.45 28.87
CA LYS A 203 -6.89 23.40 28.74
C LYS A 203 -6.64 24.58 27.82
N ALA A 204 -5.37 24.87 27.48
CA ALA A 204 -4.99 25.99 26.63
C ALA A 204 -5.23 25.76 25.11
N VAL A 205 -5.55 24.52 24.73
CA VAL A 205 -5.68 24.10 23.31
C VAL A 205 -6.98 23.35 23.13
N HIS A 206 -7.65 23.62 22.01
CA HIS A 206 -8.76 22.81 21.53
C HIS A 206 -8.26 21.71 20.59
N PHE A 207 -8.79 20.50 20.75
CA PHE A 207 -8.44 19.34 19.94
C PHE A 207 -9.65 18.88 19.14
N ASP A 208 -9.48 18.79 17.82
CA ASP A 208 -10.47 18.24 16.89
C ASP A 208 -10.03 16.82 16.50
N LEU A 209 -10.80 15.82 16.89
CA LEU A 209 -10.49 14.42 16.65
C LEU A 209 -11.26 13.93 15.41
N TYR A 210 -10.55 13.34 14.47
CA TYR A 210 -11.12 12.77 13.24
C TYR A 210 -10.69 11.31 13.11
N GLY A 211 -11.62 10.37 13.07
CA GLY A 211 -11.23 8.99 12.89
C GLY A 211 -12.26 7.96 13.29
N VAL A 212 -11.79 6.79 13.72
CA VAL A 212 -12.65 5.66 14.09
C VAL A 212 -12.20 5.06 15.42
N ARG A 213 -13.14 4.40 16.12
CA ARG A 213 -12.90 3.65 17.35
C ARG A 213 -12.46 4.52 18.54
N LEU A 214 -12.96 5.75 18.59
CA LEU A 214 -12.75 6.60 19.75
C LEU A 214 -13.47 6.00 20.96
N ASN A 215 -12.81 6.00 22.13
CA ASN A 215 -13.48 5.86 23.41
C ASN A 215 -14.05 7.23 23.81
N GLU A 216 -15.38 7.36 23.85
CA GLU A 216 -16.06 8.63 24.13
C GLU A 216 -15.80 9.16 25.56
N ASP A 217 -15.34 8.33 26.49
CA ASP A 217 -15.00 8.74 27.89
C ASP A 217 -13.87 9.78 27.95
N ILE A 218 -13.14 9.97 26.85
CA ILE A 218 -12.08 10.98 26.76
C ILE A 218 -12.60 12.38 26.38
N LEU A 219 -13.85 12.49 25.92
CA LEU A 219 -14.42 13.76 25.49
C LEU A 219 -14.48 14.75 26.67
N ALA A 220 -14.13 15.99 26.38
CA ALA A 220 -14.08 17.09 27.35
C ALA A 220 -14.38 18.42 26.66
N SER A 221 -14.54 19.50 27.42
CA SER A 221 -14.86 20.83 26.85
C SER A 221 -13.85 21.36 25.85
N ASN A 222 -12.62 20.83 25.84
CA ASN A 222 -11.55 21.19 24.91
C ASN A 222 -11.30 20.09 23.85
N ILE A 223 -12.21 19.13 23.67
CA ILE A 223 -12.10 18.05 22.71
C ILE A 223 -13.40 17.92 21.93
N THR A 224 -13.34 18.00 20.61
CA THR A 224 -14.43 17.73 19.67
C THR A 224 -14.13 16.47 18.84
N TYR A 225 -15.18 15.67 18.55
CA TYR A 225 -15.09 14.45 17.71
C TYR A 225 -16.20 14.42 16.68
#